data_ee8e32f9078f8c20be551a718ba60e7d
#
_entry.id   ee8e32f9078f8c20be551a718ba60e7d
#
_cell.length_a   1.000
_cell.length_b   1.000
_cell.length_c   1.000
_cell.angle_alpha   90.00
_cell.angle_beta   90.00
_cell.angle_gamma   90.00
#
_symmetry.space_group_name_H-M   'P 1'
#
loop_
_entity.id
_entity.type
_entity.pdbx_description
1 polymer ?
#
loop_
_entity_poly.entity_id
_entity_poly.type
_entity_poly.pdbx_seq_one_letter_code
_entity_poly.pdbx_strand_id
1 'polypeptide(L)'
;MFPGFRPSDHTDGERALFAAFVAAGLAGAWVTLIVTNRLLGEESLFFEFVSVHGLWNFIAGAIGTVSSIYLNRRWFGHEGLAGLRYAAGAILNTTFVATLIAGTFALPFYGTMFGPLAIVGTFWTSPAVLAIWLFVLAGVNLAYGVYRRERASVFEAKLPSETEVYFRRL
;
A
#
# COMPACT_ATOMS: atom_id res chain seq x y z
N MET A 1 -27.11 -4.98 12.81
CA MET A 1 -26.64 -6.36 12.59
C MET A 1 -25.75 -6.32 11.35
N PHE A 2 -24.42 -6.34 11.51
CA PHE A 2 -23.50 -6.33 10.38
C PHE A 2 -23.63 -7.68 9.66
N PRO A 3 -23.85 -7.73 8.33
CA PRO A 3 -23.88 -8.98 7.59
C PRO A 3 -22.53 -9.68 7.80
N GLY A 4 -22.58 -10.93 8.26
CA GLY A 4 -21.40 -11.70 8.61
C GLY A 4 -20.46 -11.79 7.42
N PHE A 5 -19.24 -11.37 7.64
CA PHE A 5 -18.13 -11.48 6.70
C PHE A 5 -17.89 -12.96 6.38
N ARG A 6 -18.38 -13.44 5.24
CA ARG A 6 -18.11 -14.79 4.75
C ARG A 6 -16.94 -14.72 3.76
N PRO A 7 -15.80 -15.37 4.05
CA PRO A 7 -14.65 -15.37 3.14
C PRO A 7 -14.94 -15.92 1.74
N SER A 8 -16.03 -16.68 1.60
CA SER A 8 -16.48 -17.27 0.34
C SER A 8 -17.12 -16.27 -0.64
N ASP A 9 -17.47 -15.09 -0.17
CA ASP A 9 -18.23 -14.11 -0.98
C ASP A 9 -17.31 -13.08 -1.67
N HIS A 10 -15.98 -13.18 -1.46
CA HIS A 10 -15.00 -12.27 -2.06
C HIS A 10 -14.45 -12.83 -3.37
N THR A 11 -14.32 -11.96 -4.37
CA THR A 11 -13.68 -12.30 -5.63
C THR A 11 -12.17 -12.51 -5.44
N ASP A 12 -11.51 -13.17 -6.40
CA ASP A 12 -10.06 -13.40 -6.32
C ASP A 12 -9.28 -12.09 -6.33
N GLY A 13 -9.76 -11.06 -7.05
CA GLY A 13 -9.17 -9.73 -7.03
C GLY A 13 -9.31 -9.01 -5.69
N GLU A 14 -10.45 -9.18 -4.99
CA GLU A 14 -10.63 -8.63 -3.66
C GLU A 14 -9.70 -9.29 -2.64
N ARG A 15 -9.54 -10.62 -2.72
CA ARG A 15 -8.61 -11.38 -1.87
C ARG A 15 -7.16 -10.98 -2.14
N ALA A 16 -6.77 -10.89 -3.41
CA ALA A 16 -5.43 -10.45 -3.81
C ALA A 16 -5.13 -9.03 -3.31
N LEU A 17 -6.11 -8.12 -3.44
CA LEU A 17 -5.98 -6.75 -2.98
C LEU A 17 -5.84 -6.68 -1.46
N PHE A 18 -6.66 -7.43 -0.72
CA PHE A 18 -6.57 -7.49 0.74
C PHE A 18 -5.20 -8.03 1.19
N ALA A 19 -4.74 -9.13 0.59
CA ALA A 19 -3.42 -9.70 0.89
C ALA A 19 -2.28 -8.71 0.59
N ALA A 20 -2.39 -7.95 -0.53
CA ALA A 20 -1.43 -6.92 -0.88
C ALA A 20 -1.40 -5.76 0.13
N PHE A 21 -2.56 -5.34 0.66
CA PHE A 21 -2.63 -4.32 1.72
C PHE A 21 -2.00 -4.80 3.02
N VAL A 22 -2.26 -6.05 3.43
CA VAL A 22 -1.65 -6.64 4.63
C VAL A 22 -0.13 -6.73 4.47
N ALA A 23 0.34 -7.27 3.34
CA ALA A 23 1.77 -7.38 3.06
C ALA A 23 2.46 -6.01 3.04
N ALA A 24 1.84 -5.00 2.41
CA ALA A 24 2.37 -3.65 2.37
C ALA A 24 2.37 -2.98 3.75
N GLY A 25 1.32 -3.17 4.54
CA GLY A 25 1.26 -2.68 5.92
C GLY A 25 2.38 -3.26 6.78
N LEU A 26 2.61 -4.58 6.70
CA LEU A 26 3.70 -5.25 7.40
C LEU A 26 5.07 -4.76 6.92
N ALA A 27 5.28 -4.62 5.60
CA ALA A 27 6.53 -4.10 5.06
C ALA A 27 6.79 -2.66 5.54
N GLY A 28 5.78 -1.79 5.51
CA GLY A 28 5.90 -0.42 6.02
C GLY A 28 6.19 -0.36 7.51
N ALA A 29 5.59 -1.25 8.29
CA ALA A 29 5.87 -1.39 9.72
C ALA A 29 7.35 -1.75 9.97
N TRP A 30 7.87 -2.76 9.25
CA TRP A 30 9.27 -3.16 9.34
C TRP A 30 10.24 -2.08 8.86
N VAL A 31 9.91 -1.40 7.74
CA VAL A 31 10.74 -0.27 7.27
C VAL A 31 10.81 0.83 8.31
N THR A 32 9.70 1.16 8.96
CA THR A 32 9.68 2.19 10.01
C THR A 32 10.53 1.80 11.22
N LEU A 33 10.49 0.53 11.65
CA LEU A 33 11.38 0.03 12.70
C LEU A 33 12.85 0.14 12.31
N ILE A 34 13.21 -0.25 11.08
CA ILE A 34 14.59 -0.14 10.60
C ILE A 34 15.06 1.32 10.58
N VAL A 35 14.19 2.23 10.14
CA VAL A 35 14.48 3.67 10.08
C VAL A 35 14.70 4.22 11.48
N THR A 36 13.79 3.98 12.41
CA THR A 36 13.88 4.49 13.79
C THR A 36 15.05 3.90 14.53
N ASN A 37 15.31 2.60 14.41
CA ASN A 37 16.46 1.95 15.04
C ASN A 37 17.81 2.56 14.58
N ARG A 38 17.94 2.82 13.28
CA ARG A 38 19.14 3.49 12.75
C ARG A 38 19.32 4.92 13.27
N LEU A 39 18.22 5.64 13.43
CA LEU A 39 18.26 7.02 13.94
C LEU A 39 18.62 7.08 15.42
N LEU A 40 18.16 6.11 16.20
CA LEU A 40 18.43 6.04 17.65
C LEU A 40 19.78 5.36 17.97
N GLY A 41 20.44 4.78 16.96
CA GLY A 41 21.73 4.09 17.16
C GLY A 41 21.63 2.78 17.93
N GLU A 42 20.44 2.17 17.97
CA GLU A 42 20.20 0.90 18.65
C GLU A 42 20.69 -0.28 17.81
N GLU A 43 21.42 -1.21 18.40
CA GLU A 43 22.03 -2.34 17.69
C GLU A 43 21.07 -3.53 17.49
N SER A 44 19.95 -3.61 18.23
CA SER A 44 19.07 -4.77 18.24
C SER A 44 17.61 -4.46 17.88
N LEU A 45 17.23 -4.77 16.64
CA LEU A 45 15.83 -4.70 16.16
C LEU A 45 14.84 -5.52 16.99
N PHE A 46 15.30 -6.65 17.57
CA PHE A 46 14.42 -7.54 18.32
C PHE A 46 14.01 -6.93 19.68
N PHE A 47 14.93 -6.32 20.40
CA PHE A 47 14.61 -5.67 21.67
C PHE A 47 13.75 -4.44 21.47
N GLU A 48 13.97 -3.69 20.41
CA GLU A 48 13.12 -2.54 20.07
C GLU A 48 11.70 -2.98 19.72
N PHE A 49 11.50 -4.03 18.93
CA PHE A 49 10.17 -4.54 18.58
C PHE A 49 9.33 -4.93 19.80
N VAL A 50 9.96 -5.48 20.85
CA VAL A 50 9.27 -5.86 22.10
C VAL A 50 8.99 -4.65 23.01
N SER A 51 9.66 -3.51 22.77
CA SER A 51 9.42 -2.28 23.52
C SER A 51 8.07 -1.64 23.13
N VAL A 52 7.46 -0.89 24.05
CA VAL A 52 6.25 -0.10 23.77
C VAL A 52 6.50 0.90 22.63
N HIS A 53 7.68 1.49 22.61
CA HIS A 53 8.10 2.44 21.59
C HIS A 53 8.25 1.77 20.21
N GLY A 54 8.88 0.62 20.14
CA GLY A 54 9.00 -0.15 18.91
C GLY A 54 7.65 -0.63 18.36
N LEU A 55 6.76 -1.11 19.25
CA LEU A 55 5.40 -1.48 18.85
C LEU A 55 4.63 -0.26 18.28
N TRP A 56 4.79 0.91 18.91
CA TRP A 56 4.18 2.14 18.40
C TRP A 56 4.71 2.51 17.00
N ASN A 57 6.02 2.45 16.80
CA ASN A 57 6.65 2.72 15.50
C ASN A 57 6.19 1.73 14.42
N PHE A 58 6.04 0.46 14.80
CA PHE A 58 5.52 -0.59 13.93
C PHE A 58 4.09 -0.28 13.47
N ILE A 59 3.21 0.08 14.41
CA ILE A 59 1.83 0.46 14.11
C ILE A 59 1.78 1.74 13.25
N ALA A 60 2.59 2.74 13.57
CA ALA A 60 2.68 3.99 12.80
C ALA A 60 3.07 3.73 11.34
N GLY A 61 4.06 2.84 11.11
CA GLY A 61 4.49 2.43 9.78
C GLY A 61 3.42 1.68 9.00
N ALA A 62 2.69 0.77 9.66
CA ALA A 62 1.57 0.05 9.06
C ALA A 62 0.45 1.02 8.63
N ILE A 63 0.01 1.89 9.54
CA ILE A 63 -1.04 2.88 9.28
C ILE A 63 -0.61 3.82 8.16
N GLY A 64 0.61 4.36 8.21
CA GLY A 64 1.16 5.26 7.20
C GLY A 64 1.12 4.64 5.81
N THR A 65 1.56 3.38 5.69
CA THR A 65 1.60 2.66 4.42
C THR A 65 0.20 2.36 3.87
N VAL A 66 -0.67 1.77 4.68
CA VAL A 66 -2.03 1.42 4.27
C VAL A 66 -2.82 2.68 3.87
N SER A 67 -2.74 3.74 4.67
CA SER A 67 -3.41 5.01 4.38
C SER A 67 -2.90 5.63 3.09
N SER A 68 -1.59 5.62 2.85
CA SER A 68 -1.00 6.19 1.63
C SER A 68 -1.38 5.42 0.37
N ILE A 69 -1.42 4.07 0.41
CA ILE A 69 -1.90 3.25 -0.70
C ILE A 69 -3.38 3.58 -0.98
N TYR A 70 -4.20 3.69 0.04
CA TYR A 70 -5.61 4.02 -0.12
C TYR A 70 -5.81 5.41 -0.75
N LEU A 71 -5.06 6.41 -0.32
CA LEU A 71 -5.10 7.76 -0.91
C LEU A 71 -4.68 7.76 -2.38
N ASN A 72 -3.68 6.93 -2.72
CA ASN A 72 -3.12 6.84 -4.08
C ASN A 72 -3.77 5.76 -4.95
N ARG A 73 -4.83 5.09 -4.49
CA ARG A 73 -5.49 3.96 -5.16
C ARG A 73 -5.86 4.20 -6.62
N ARG A 74 -6.09 5.46 -7.01
CA ARG A 74 -6.45 5.83 -8.38
C ARG A 74 -5.31 5.63 -9.37
N TRP A 75 -4.06 5.65 -8.91
CA TRP A 75 -2.86 5.59 -9.74
C TRP A 75 -2.35 4.16 -9.92
N PHE A 76 -2.83 3.20 -9.09
CA PHE A 76 -2.45 1.80 -9.19
C PHE A 76 -3.32 1.01 -10.18
N GLY A 77 -2.75 -0.06 -10.76
CA GLY A 77 -3.47 -1.05 -11.56
C GLY A 77 -3.81 -0.61 -12.98
N HIS A 78 -3.09 0.37 -13.54
CA HIS A 78 -3.22 0.75 -14.94
C HIS A 78 -2.38 -0.14 -15.85
N GLU A 79 -2.88 -0.42 -17.06
CA GLU A 79 -2.25 -1.30 -18.04
C GLU A 79 -1.42 -0.54 -19.08
N GLY A 80 -0.48 -1.26 -19.73
CA GLY A 80 0.32 -0.76 -20.83
C GLY A 80 1.45 0.19 -20.40
N LEU A 81 2.11 0.81 -21.37
CA LEU A 81 3.23 1.73 -21.14
C LEU A 81 2.82 2.99 -20.36
N ALA A 82 1.60 3.49 -20.58
CA ALA A 82 1.06 4.58 -19.78
C ALA A 82 0.87 4.14 -18.33
N GLY A 83 0.44 2.88 -18.10
CA GLY A 83 0.30 2.29 -16.78
C GLY A 83 1.60 2.25 -15.99
N LEU A 84 2.74 2.04 -16.65
CA LEU A 84 4.05 2.07 -15.99
C LEU A 84 4.37 3.45 -15.40
N ARG A 85 4.04 4.54 -16.10
CA ARG A 85 4.21 5.91 -15.59
C ARG A 85 3.32 6.18 -14.38
N TYR A 86 2.06 5.74 -14.44
CA TYR A 86 1.14 5.84 -13.30
C TYR A 86 1.62 5.01 -12.11
N ALA A 87 2.11 3.80 -12.33
CA ALA A 87 2.68 2.94 -11.29
C ALA A 87 3.92 3.57 -10.65
N ALA A 88 4.85 4.12 -11.43
CA ALA A 88 6.02 4.83 -10.90
C ALA A 88 5.61 6.04 -10.05
N GLY A 89 4.68 6.87 -10.55
CA GLY A 89 4.14 8.00 -9.79
C GLY A 89 3.42 7.56 -8.52
N ALA A 90 2.64 6.46 -8.58
CA ALA A 90 1.97 5.89 -7.43
C ALA A 90 2.97 5.43 -6.36
N ILE A 91 4.04 4.72 -6.76
CA ILE A 91 5.07 4.22 -5.85
C ILE A 91 5.79 5.39 -5.16
N LEU A 92 6.23 6.40 -5.92
CA LEU A 92 6.91 7.57 -5.38
C LEU A 92 6.01 8.35 -4.41
N ASN A 93 4.78 8.67 -4.84
CA ASN A 93 3.85 9.41 -4.00
C ASN A 93 3.41 8.62 -2.77
N THR A 94 3.18 7.30 -2.93
CA THR A 94 2.86 6.41 -1.79
C THR A 94 4.00 6.38 -0.79
N THR A 95 5.24 6.25 -1.24
CA THR A 95 6.42 6.28 -0.36
C THR A 95 6.50 7.61 0.39
N PHE A 96 6.36 8.73 -0.32
CA PHE A 96 6.42 10.05 0.29
C PHE A 96 5.31 10.25 1.33
N VAL A 97 4.05 9.98 0.98
CA VAL A 97 2.90 10.14 1.88
C VAL A 97 2.96 9.16 3.06
N ALA A 98 3.38 7.90 2.82
CA ALA A 98 3.54 6.92 3.89
C ALA A 98 4.54 7.39 4.94
N THR A 99 5.68 7.92 4.50
CA THR A 99 6.72 8.42 5.40
C THR A 99 6.35 9.71 6.11
N LEU A 100 5.55 10.58 5.49
CA LEU A 100 4.96 11.75 6.17
C LEU A 100 4.04 11.31 7.31
N ILE A 101 3.11 10.39 7.03
CA ILE A 101 2.15 9.91 8.02
C ILE A 101 2.89 9.14 9.13
N ALA A 102 3.69 8.14 8.76
CA ALA A 102 4.44 7.34 9.72
C ALA A 102 5.40 8.19 10.56
N GLY A 103 6.13 9.12 9.93
CA GLY A 103 7.05 10.03 10.61
C GLY A 103 6.34 10.95 11.61
N THR A 104 5.15 11.44 11.26
CA THR A 104 4.36 12.28 12.17
C THR A 104 3.91 11.51 13.41
N PHE A 105 3.53 10.24 13.25
CA PHE A 105 3.12 9.41 14.38
C PHE A 105 4.29 8.84 15.18
N ALA A 106 5.35 8.40 14.51
CA ALA A 106 6.49 7.77 15.15
C ALA A 106 7.42 8.80 15.85
N LEU A 107 7.59 9.97 15.24
CA LEU A 107 8.54 11.00 15.69
C LEU A 107 7.89 12.40 15.72
N PRO A 108 6.84 12.59 16.55
CA PRO A 108 6.07 13.84 16.55
C PRO A 108 6.89 15.09 16.88
N PHE A 109 8.02 14.91 17.59
CA PHE A 109 8.90 16.01 18.01
C PHE A 109 9.91 16.45 16.92
N TYR A 110 10.11 15.64 15.86
CA TYR A 110 11.11 15.92 14.81
C TYR A 110 10.51 16.60 13.57
N GLY A 111 9.19 16.78 13.53
CA GLY A 111 8.48 17.38 12.42
C GLY A 111 8.17 16.41 11.27
N THR A 112 7.15 16.77 10.48
CA THR A 112 6.59 15.89 9.45
C THR A 112 7.56 15.53 8.32
N MET A 113 8.50 16.41 7.99
CA MET A 113 9.47 16.20 6.90
C MET A 113 10.63 15.27 7.30
N PHE A 114 10.76 14.96 8.57
CA PHE A 114 11.83 14.08 9.02
C PHE A 114 11.68 12.64 8.46
N GLY A 115 10.46 12.12 8.40
CA GLY A 115 10.18 10.80 7.83
C GLY A 115 10.68 10.61 6.39
N PRO A 116 10.31 11.47 5.43
CA PRO A 116 10.83 11.41 4.06
C PRO A 116 12.35 11.51 3.95
N LEU A 117 13.00 12.36 4.74
CA LEU A 117 14.47 12.46 4.74
C LEU A 117 15.13 11.19 5.29
N ALA A 118 14.60 10.64 6.37
CA ALA A 118 15.10 9.43 7.00
C ALA A 118 14.99 8.20 6.09
N ILE A 119 13.88 8.05 5.34
CA ILE A 119 13.71 6.95 4.41
C ILE A 119 14.69 7.04 3.23
N VAL A 120 14.94 8.24 2.70
CA VAL A 120 15.94 8.43 1.64
C VAL A 120 17.33 7.99 2.12
N GLY A 121 17.73 8.41 3.31
CA GLY A 121 18.98 7.97 3.94
C GLY A 121 19.03 6.45 4.14
N THR A 122 17.93 5.84 4.58
CA THR A 122 17.84 4.39 4.78
C THR A 122 17.94 3.63 3.45
N PHE A 123 17.28 4.08 2.39
CA PHE A 123 17.35 3.47 1.07
C PHE A 123 18.74 3.59 0.44
N TRP A 124 19.41 4.72 0.68
CA TRP A 124 20.78 4.92 0.22
C TRP A 124 21.77 3.96 0.89
N THR A 125 21.62 3.76 2.20
CA THR A 125 22.52 2.89 2.98
C THR A 125 22.13 1.42 2.95
N SER A 126 20.91 1.09 2.54
CA SER A 126 20.40 -0.29 2.48
C SER A 126 19.57 -0.55 1.22
N PRO A 127 20.23 -0.82 0.08
CA PRO A 127 19.53 -1.12 -1.18
C PRO A 127 18.57 -2.31 -1.08
N ALA A 128 18.84 -3.26 -0.17
CA ALA A 128 17.93 -4.39 0.06
C ALA A 128 16.57 -3.95 0.60
N VAL A 129 16.53 -2.99 1.53
CA VAL A 129 15.27 -2.43 2.05
C VAL A 129 14.50 -1.73 0.93
N LEU A 130 15.19 -0.96 0.09
CA LEU A 130 14.58 -0.33 -1.10
C LEU A 130 14.01 -1.39 -2.05
N ALA A 131 14.76 -2.45 -2.35
CA ALA A 131 14.32 -3.50 -3.27
C ALA A 131 13.06 -4.21 -2.74
N ILE A 132 13.03 -4.59 -1.46
CA ILE A 132 11.85 -5.20 -0.83
C ILE A 132 10.66 -4.23 -0.89
N TRP A 133 10.87 -2.96 -0.56
CA TRP A 133 9.83 -1.94 -0.60
C TRP A 133 9.22 -1.78 -2.00
N LEU A 134 10.07 -1.67 -3.03
CA LEU A 134 9.62 -1.57 -4.42
C LEU A 134 8.88 -2.83 -4.87
N PHE A 135 9.38 -4.02 -4.48
CA PHE A 135 8.73 -5.30 -4.80
C PHE A 135 7.33 -5.38 -4.20
N VAL A 136 7.16 -4.99 -2.95
CA VAL A 136 5.84 -4.98 -2.28
C VAL A 136 4.89 -4.01 -2.97
N LEU A 137 5.32 -2.78 -3.28
CA LEU A 137 4.47 -1.80 -3.98
C LEU A 137 4.16 -2.21 -5.43
N ALA A 138 5.06 -2.91 -6.11
CA ALA A 138 4.78 -3.54 -7.40
C ALA A 138 3.70 -4.63 -7.26
N GLY A 139 3.75 -5.45 -6.20
CA GLY A 139 2.70 -6.41 -5.85
C GLY A 139 1.34 -5.75 -5.62
N VAL A 140 1.31 -4.62 -4.91
CA VAL A 140 0.09 -3.80 -4.74
C VAL A 140 -0.44 -3.34 -6.09
N ASN A 141 0.44 -2.86 -6.99
CA ASN A 141 0.02 -2.42 -8.33
C ASN A 141 -0.59 -3.57 -9.14
N LEU A 142 0.00 -4.77 -9.09
CA LEU A 142 -0.55 -5.96 -9.76
C LEU A 142 -1.90 -6.37 -9.18
N ALA A 143 -2.05 -6.37 -7.85
CA ALA A 143 -3.32 -6.70 -7.20
C ALA A 143 -4.45 -5.72 -7.58
N TYR A 144 -4.14 -4.43 -7.68
CA TYR A 144 -5.08 -3.44 -8.20
C TYR A 144 -5.44 -3.69 -9.67
N GLY A 145 -4.49 -4.16 -10.49
CA GLY A 145 -4.74 -4.54 -11.88
C GLY A 145 -5.75 -5.67 -11.99
N VAL A 146 -5.56 -6.75 -11.22
CA VAL A 146 -6.52 -7.88 -11.17
C VAL A 146 -7.90 -7.41 -10.71
N TYR A 147 -7.97 -6.68 -9.60
CA TYR A 147 -9.21 -6.15 -9.05
C TYR A 147 -9.99 -5.27 -10.05
N ARG A 148 -9.29 -4.41 -10.79
CA ARG A 148 -9.93 -3.54 -11.81
C ARG A 148 -10.49 -4.33 -12.98
N ARG A 149 -9.77 -5.36 -13.46
CA ARG A 149 -10.23 -6.23 -14.55
C ARG A 149 -11.50 -6.97 -14.17
N GLU A 150 -11.56 -7.54 -12.97
CA GLU A 150 -12.75 -8.23 -12.48
C GLU A 150 -13.95 -7.28 -12.38
N ARG A 151 -13.73 -6.07 -11.87
CA ARG A 151 -14.80 -5.08 -11.81
C ARG A 151 -15.30 -4.68 -13.21
N ALA A 152 -14.40 -4.48 -14.16
CA ALA A 152 -14.78 -4.13 -15.54
C ALA A 152 -15.65 -5.23 -16.16
N SER A 153 -15.27 -6.51 -16.02
CA SER A 153 -16.03 -7.64 -16.55
C SER A 153 -17.45 -7.74 -15.98
N VAL A 154 -17.63 -7.43 -14.69
CA VAL A 154 -18.96 -7.42 -14.05
C VAL A 154 -19.84 -6.29 -14.59
N PHE A 155 -19.25 -5.13 -14.91
CA PHE A 155 -20.02 -4.02 -15.51
C PHE A 155 -20.39 -4.30 -16.96
N GLU A 156 -19.49 -4.89 -17.76
CA GLU A 156 -19.80 -5.29 -19.14
C GLU A 156 -20.92 -6.33 -19.19
N ALA A 157 -20.92 -7.32 -18.29
CA ALA A 157 -21.97 -8.32 -18.20
C ALA A 157 -23.34 -7.76 -17.79
N LYS A 158 -23.41 -6.58 -17.17
CA LYS A 158 -24.65 -5.92 -16.76
C LYS A 158 -25.22 -4.95 -17.78
N LEU A 159 -24.45 -4.60 -18.81
CA LEU A 159 -24.99 -3.79 -19.89
C LEU A 159 -25.94 -4.66 -20.74
N PRO A 160 -27.20 -4.26 -20.94
CA PRO A 160 -28.09 -4.97 -21.84
C PRO A 160 -27.44 -5.00 -23.22
N SER A 161 -27.43 -6.18 -23.86
CA SER A 161 -26.89 -6.30 -25.21
C SER A 161 -27.64 -5.31 -26.10
N GLU A 162 -26.95 -4.68 -27.05
CA GLU A 162 -27.59 -3.72 -27.98
C GLU A 162 -28.84 -4.31 -28.62
N THR A 163 -28.89 -5.62 -28.82
CA THR A 163 -30.05 -6.39 -29.29
C THR A 163 -31.28 -6.28 -28.37
N GLU A 164 -31.08 -6.32 -27.02
CA GLU A 164 -32.23 -6.19 -26.10
C GLU A 164 -32.78 -4.77 -26.05
N VAL A 165 -31.95 -3.76 -26.28
CA VAL A 165 -32.41 -2.35 -26.35
C VAL A 165 -33.23 -2.12 -27.62
N TYR A 166 -32.89 -2.77 -28.73
CA TYR A 166 -33.63 -2.68 -29.97
C TYR A 166 -35.03 -3.33 -29.86
N PHE A 167 -35.14 -4.50 -29.25
CA PHE A 167 -36.43 -5.19 -29.07
C PHE A 167 -37.36 -4.51 -28.06
N ARG A 168 -36.90 -3.70 -27.17
CA ARG A 168 -37.76 -2.90 -26.26
C ARG A 168 -38.33 -1.64 -26.90
N ARG A 169 -37.86 -1.24 -28.09
CA ARG A 169 -38.36 -0.06 -28.83
C ARG A 169 -39.33 -0.39 -29.96
N LEU A 170 -39.56 -1.65 -30.23
CA LEU A 170 -40.59 -2.17 -31.15
C LEU A 170 -41.83 -2.61 -30.38
#